data_df98110d7312449c3c6a8f55bb8c6444
#
_entry.id   df98110d7312449c3c6a8f55bb8c6444
#
_cell.length_a   1.000
_cell.length_b   1.000
_cell.length_c   1.000
_cell.angle_alpha   90.00
_cell.angle_beta   90.00
_cell.angle_gamma   90.00
#
_symmetry.space_group_name_H-M   'P 1'
#
loop_
_entity.id
_entity.type
_entity.pdbx_description
1 polymer ?
#
loop_
_entity_poly.entity_id
_entity_poly.type
_entity_poly.pdbx_seq_one_letter_code
_entity_poly.pdbx_strand_id
1 'polypeptide(L)'
;MANSSGGQGGVPRLFPWVWAFVACIAVAGFGARLALWLGHGGARGLQGAAIAFGYGLRFDLVIGALLGLLLAALWLPLRVLRRPRWAQGTLRGAGTALLAAFVLAGLCEYFYYGFYKTRFDPVVFGLMEDDTRAVLATIWDGYPVLRMLAVLVLATAALAWLWTRLANLLGRAWPAPASRIAAAVLVIVQLLLLAGLARGSVGTFPLIRRDVAYSADGFVNAMVLNAPTELYKAARQRSKEIDIGTDPAAGLRALGFADARAAARAAGFGDGLDEDAIAARLFATAPGAPRPAAASPHVVLALLESFGADLLDTDGPRNDMLGRLRGELPKGYRFGNFIAGQNGTHPELEYLLLGSPITPLTQGANAGIAFDNSAALPFLKAGYHTAFVYGGGADWRNIGRTFARQGFERIYDARDIRQRYPQATGTDWGLYDQYLFDFVADLLQRADARGERLFVFVLSTTNHPPYALATPHAALPLDPTVLGARASSAPGELRRILATYQYQADQFGRFLQQLDAGGLGQRTVVAAAGDHNLRDHIHYDLPLEQPDVDRVFGYLRVPDALRPARPPDLQAIAGHGDLIPTLAALAAPGQRYFAGGRDLLAPAPDGGEAFATVQRLYLRE
;
A
#
# COMPACT_ATOMS: atom_id res chain seq x y z
N MET A 1 17.17 47.32 54.49
CA MET A 1 17.48 45.88 54.35
C MET A 1 16.67 45.33 53.19
N ALA A 2 17.24 45.29 52.01
CA ALA A 2 16.57 44.81 50.81
C ALA A 2 16.68 43.27 50.72
N ASN A 3 15.53 42.62 50.72
CA ASN A 3 15.40 41.19 50.71
C ASN A 3 15.84 40.59 49.33
N SER A 4 17.02 40.00 49.27
CA SER A 4 17.58 39.31 48.13
C SER A 4 17.00 37.89 47.97
N SER A 5 15.70 37.76 47.69
CA SER A 5 15.05 36.47 47.44
C SER A 5 14.98 36.11 45.93
N GLY A 6 15.94 36.60 45.11
CA GLY A 6 15.95 36.47 43.66
C GLY A 6 16.59 35.21 43.06
N GLY A 7 17.01 34.18 43.88
CA GLY A 7 17.91 33.15 43.42
C GLY A 7 17.45 31.69 43.38
N GLN A 8 16.30 31.31 44.01
CA GLN A 8 15.97 29.91 44.28
C GLN A 8 14.89 29.25 43.38
N GLY A 9 14.46 29.90 42.28
CA GLY A 9 13.33 29.42 41.48
C GLY A 9 13.64 28.85 40.12
N GLY A 10 14.85 28.34 39.86
CA GLY A 10 15.31 28.13 38.48
C GLY A 10 14.74 26.90 37.76
N VAL A 11 15.39 25.76 37.89
CA VAL A 11 15.14 24.57 37.06
C VAL A 11 13.86 23.83 37.42
N PRO A 12 13.46 23.65 38.69
CA PRO A 12 12.20 22.95 39.01
C PRO A 12 10.95 23.62 38.44
N ARG A 13 10.95 24.92 38.17
CA ARG A 13 9.83 25.66 37.57
C ARG A 13 9.67 25.45 36.06
N LEU A 14 10.59 24.76 35.40
CA LEU A 14 10.46 24.33 34.01
C LEU A 14 9.41 23.21 33.84
N PHE A 15 9.37 22.27 34.78
CA PHE A 15 8.57 21.04 34.62
C PHE A 15 7.06 21.27 34.53
N PRO A 16 6.42 22.20 35.22
CA PRO A 16 5.04 22.59 34.95
C PRO A 16 4.77 22.93 33.48
N TRP A 17 5.69 23.64 32.83
CA TRP A 17 5.59 23.97 31.41
C TRP A 17 5.77 22.74 30.52
N VAL A 18 6.71 21.86 30.86
CA VAL A 18 6.96 20.62 30.09
C VAL A 18 5.77 19.68 30.19
N TRP A 19 5.24 19.43 31.40
CA TRP A 19 4.09 18.56 31.57
C TRP A 19 2.81 19.12 30.93
N ALA A 20 2.59 20.41 31.06
CA ALA A 20 1.48 21.08 30.37
C ALA A 20 1.62 20.96 28.84
N PHE A 21 2.86 21.01 28.30
CA PHE A 21 3.12 20.82 26.89
C PHE A 21 2.82 19.38 26.45
N VAL A 22 3.25 18.36 27.22
CA VAL A 22 2.92 16.95 26.98
C VAL A 22 1.39 16.74 26.91
N ALA A 23 0.66 17.34 27.85
CA ALA A 23 -0.80 17.30 27.85
C ALA A 23 -1.41 17.96 26.59
N CYS A 24 -0.85 19.10 26.13
CA CYS A 24 -1.32 19.76 24.90
C CYS A 24 -1.05 18.92 23.65
N ILE A 25 0.08 18.22 23.57
CA ILE A 25 0.35 17.26 22.47
C ILE A 25 -0.68 16.12 22.50
N ALA A 26 -1.01 15.57 23.68
CA ALA A 26 -2.03 14.54 23.79
C ALA A 26 -3.42 15.04 23.35
N VAL A 27 -3.79 16.27 23.70
CA VAL A 27 -5.04 16.91 23.22
C VAL A 27 -5.01 17.10 21.70
N ALA A 28 -3.90 17.57 21.15
CA ALA A 28 -3.75 17.75 19.71
C ALA A 28 -3.83 16.39 18.96
N GLY A 29 -3.16 15.35 19.46
CA GLY A 29 -3.20 14.00 18.90
C GLY A 29 -4.61 13.39 18.96
N PHE A 30 -5.32 13.57 20.07
CA PHE A 30 -6.72 13.19 20.18
C PHE A 30 -7.58 13.93 19.14
N GLY A 31 -7.42 15.25 19.00
CA GLY A 31 -8.17 16.07 18.03
C GLY A 31 -7.91 15.65 16.58
N ALA A 32 -6.66 15.42 16.21
CA ALA A 32 -6.30 14.95 14.88
C ALA A 32 -6.89 13.56 14.58
N ARG A 33 -6.81 12.63 15.54
CA ARG A 33 -7.40 11.29 15.45
C ARG A 33 -8.92 11.35 15.36
N LEU A 34 -9.55 12.24 16.12
CA LEU A 34 -10.99 12.46 16.05
C LEU A 34 -11.42 12.98 14.68
N ALA A 35 -10.69 13.93 14.11
CA ALA A 35 -10.96 14.44 12.77
C ALA A 35 -10.87 13.31 11.72
N LEU A 36 -9.80 12.49 11.75
CA LEU A 36 -9.64 11.32 10.88
C LEU A 36 -10.76 10.30 11.08
N TRP A 37 -11.12 10.02 12.34
CA TRP A 37 -12.20 9.10 12.66
C TRP A 37 -13.55 9.55 12.12
N LEU A 38 -13.90 10.81 12.33
CA LEU A 38 -15.17 11.38 11.86
C LEU A 38 -15.22 11.53 10.33
N GLY A 39 -14.09 11.88 9.71
CA GLY A 39 -14.02 12.07 8.26
C GLY A 39 -13.91 10.78 7.45
N HIS A 40 -13.27 9.74 8.02
CA HIS A 40 -12.91 8.54 7.26
C HIS A 40 -13.27 7.21 7.95
N GLY A 41 -13.72 7.26 9.22
CA GLY A 41 -13.97 6.07 10.05
C GLY A 41 -15.24 5.29 9.70
N GLY A 42 -16.23 5.91 9.08
CA GLY A 42 -17.51 5.27 8.80
C GLY A 42 -18.25 4.81 10.06
N ALA A 43 -19.05 3.77 9.96
CA ALA A 43 -19.92 3.25 11.04
C ALA A 43 -19.19 2.27 12.00
N ARG A 44 -17.92 2.52 12.32
CA ARG A 44 -17.15 1.67 13.24
C ARG A 44 -17.62 1.86 14.69
N GLY A 45 -17.74 0.72 15.42
CA GLY A 45 -18.29 0.71 16.78
C GLY A 45 -17.36 1.27 17.85
N LEU A 46 -17.90 1.40 19.09
CA LEU A 46 -17.19 1.92 20.26
C LEU A 46 -15.91 1.14 20.61
N GLN A 47 -15.86 -0.17 20.36
CA GLN A 47 -14.67 -0.99 20.62
C GLN A 47 -13.48 -0.53 19.76
N GLY A 48 -13.69 -0.33 18.45
CA GLY A 48 -12.65 0.19 17.56
C GLY A 48 -12.18 1.58 17.99
N ALA A 49 -13.10 2.47 18.38
CA ALA A 49 -12.77 3.79 18.92
C ALA A 49 -11.92 3.67 20.19
N ALA A 50 -12.32 2.83 21.15
CA ALA A 50 -11.57 2.62 22.40
C ALA A 50 -10.13 2.15 22.14
N ILE A 51 -9.92 1.25 21.18
CA ILE A 51 -8.59 0.81 20.75
C ILE A 51 -7.79 1.98 20.15
N ALA A 52 -8.33 2.64 19.12
CA ALA A 52 -7.64 3.71 18.41
C ALA A 52 -7.25 4.87 19.33
N PHE A 53 -8.17 5.33 20.18
CA PHE A 53 -7.92 6.46 21.08
C PHE A 53 -7.14 6.07 22.33
N GLY A 54 -7.41 4.90 22.92
CA GLY A 54 -6.73 4.42 24.13
C GLY A 54 -5.26 4.11 23.87
N TYR A 55 -4.96 3.30 22.86
CA TYR A 55 -3.57 3.02 22.49
C TYR A 55 -2.90 4.20 21.80
N GLY A 56 -3.65 5.00 21.03
CA GLY A 56 -3.12 6.20 20.39
C GLY A 56 -2.61 7.23 21.39
N LEU A 57 -3.26 7.38 22.54
CA LEU A 57 -2.80 8.26 23.62
C LEU A 57 -1.37 7.91 24.08
N ARG A 58 -0.98 6.63 24.10
CA ARG A 58 0.38 6.21 24.48
C ARG A 58 1.41 6.80 23.51
N PHE A 59 1.15 6.76 22.21
CA PHE A 59 2.05 7.33 21.20
C PHE A 59 2.08 8.86 21.25
N ASP A 60 0.96 9.51 21.55
CA ASP A 60 0.90 10.96 21.74
C ASP A 60 1.74 11.39 22.95
N LEU A 61 1.67 10.65 24.06
CA LEU A 61 2.46 10.89 25.24
C LEU A 61 3.96 10.66 25.00
N VAL A 62 4.33 9.64 24.22
CA VAL A 62 5.74 9.39 23.81
C VAL A 62 6.29 10.59 23.07
N ILE A 63 5.59 11.06 22.02
CA ILE A 63 6.02 12.23 21.25
C ILE A 63 6.03 13.48 22.12
N GLY A 64 4.99 13.68 22.94
CA GLY A 64 4.93 14.78 23.89
C GLY A 64 6.14 14.82 24.83
N ALA A 65 6.53 13.67 25.39
CA ALA A 65 7.70 13.55 26.26
C ALA A 65 9.01 13.82 25.53
N LEU A 66 9.20 13.30 24.31
CA LEU A 66 10.39 13.56 23.48
C LEU A 66 10.53 15.06 23.17
N LEU A 67 9.44 15.70 22.72
CA LEU A 67 9.44 17.14 22.43
C LEU A 67 9.57 17.98 23.71
N GLY A 68 9.00 17.52 24.82
CA GLY A 68 9.17 18.14 26.14
C GLY A 68 10.63 18.10 26.63
N LEU A 69 11.33 16.98 26.42
CA LEU A 69 12.78 16.86 26.68
C LEU A 69 13.58 17.80 25.77
N LEU A 70 13.21 17.92 24.49
CA LEU A 70 13.82 18.87 23.56
C LEU A 70 13.65 20.33 24.05
N LEU A 71 12.46 20.70 24.49
CA LEU A 71 12.21 22.03 25.07
C LEU A 71 13.05 22.29 26.32
N ALA A 72 13.19 21.26 27.19
CA ALA A 72 14.06 21.36 28.36
C ALA A 72 15.53 21.53 27.97
N ALA A 73 15.99 20.80 26.96
CA ALA A 73 17.35 20.91 26.43
C ALA A 73 17.65 22.30 25.79
N LEU A 74 16.69 22.90 25.12
CA LEU A 74 16.81 24.27 24.58
C LEU A 74 16.78 25.33 25.67
N TRP A 75 15.99 25.14 26.73
CA TRP A 75 15.83 26.09 27.81
C TRP A 75 17.04 26.13 28.77
N LEU A 76 17.62 24.95 29.09
CA LEU A 76 18.64 24.79 30.14
C LEU A 76 19.92 25.61 29.88
N PRO A 77 20.55 25.59 28.70
CA PRO A 77 21.76 26.39 28.42
C PRO A 77 21.53 27.87 28.63
N LEU A 78 20.41 28.42 28.15
CA LEU A 78 20.08 29.84 28.31
C LEU A 78 19.89 30.23 29.77
N ARG A 79 19.36 29.32 30.55
CA ARG A 79 19.18 29.53 32.01
C ARG A 79 20.48 29.48 32.77
N VAL A 80 21.38 28.54 32.40
CA VAL A 80 22.74 28.43 32.95
C VAL A 80 23.56 29.70 32.63
N LEU A 81 23.44 30.22 31.42
CA LEU A 81 24.05 31.47 30.96
C LEU A 81 23.41 32.74 31.59
N ARG A 82 22.55 32.58 32.58
CA ARG A 82 21.84 33.65 33.30
C ARG A 82 21.01 34.58 32.38
N ARG A 83 20.44 34.05 31.31
CA ARG A 83 19.55 34.73 30.35
C ARG A 83 18.07 34.33 30.55
N PRO A 84 17.42 34.60 31.70
CA PRO A 84 16.10 34.07 32.03
C PRO A 84 14.99 34.55 31.08
N ARG A 85 15.07 35.78 30.56
CA ARG A 85 14.08 36.31 29.60
C ARG A 85 14.18 35.55 28.27
N TRP A 86 15.40 35.31 27.78
CA TRP A 86 15.63 34.51 26.56
C TRP A 86 15.21 33.08 26.75
N ALA A 87 15.52 32.44 27.86
CA ALA A 87 15.09 31.09 28.19
C ALA A 87 13.56 30.93 28.13
N GLN A 88 12.82 31.89 28.74
CA GLN A 88 11.35 31.84 28.71
C GLN A 88 10.79 32.19 27.32
N GLY A 89 11.41 33.12 26.60
CA GLY A 89 11.05 33.44 25.21
C GLY A 89 11.24 32.23 24.29
N THR A 90 12.41 31.58 24.38
CA THR A 90 12.71 30.36 23.61
C THR A 90 11.74 29.23 23.96
N LEU A 91 11.46 29.00 25.24
CA LEU A 91 10.50 27.96 25.66
C LEU A 91 9.13 28.20 25.01
N ARG A 92 8.60 29.42 25.11
CA ARG A 92 7.27 29.74 24.56
C ARG A 92 7.28 29.72 23.02
N GLY A 93 8.28 30.31 22.38
CA GLY A 93 8.38 30.38 20.93
C GLY A 93 8.56 28.99 20.32
N ALA A 94 9.55 28.23 20.79
CA ALA A 94 9.81 26.89 20.31
C ALA A 94 8.62 25.93 20.60
N GLY A 95 8.04 26.03 21.80
CA GLY A 95 6.90 25.20 22.15
C GLY A 95 5.66 25.49 21.27
N THR A 96 5.37 26.79 21.01
CA THR A 96 4.30 27.17 20.09
C THR A 96 4.58 26.69 18.66
N ALA A 97 5.82 26.81 18.19
CA ALA A 97 6.21 26.31 16.88
C ALA A 97 6.06 24.77 16.77
N LEU A 98 6.44 24.03 17.81
CA LEU A 98 6.25 22.57 17.86
C LEU A 98 4.76 22.18 17.89
N LEU A 99 3.91 22.91 18.62
CA LEU A 99 2.46 22.72 18.59
C LEU A 99 1.91 22.99 17.18
N ALA A 100 2.33 24.07 16.53
CA ALA A 100 1.94 24.40 15.16
C ALA A 100 2.36 23.29 14.18
N ALA A 101 3.60 22.81 14.29
CA ALA A 101 4.10 21.72 13.45
C ALA A 101 3.32 20.41 13.66
N PHE A 102 2.94 20.10 14.91
CA PHE A 102 2.13 18.93 15.23
C PHE A 102 0.72 19.04 14.62
N VAL A 103 0.08 20.20 14.75
CA VAL A 103 -1.25 20.47 14.15
C VAL A 103 -1.17 20.42 12.63
N LEU A 104 -0.13 21.04 12.03
CA LEU A 104 0.09 21.02 10.60
C LEU A 104 0.23 19.57 10.08
N ALA A 105 1.07 18.77 10.73
CA ALA A 105 1.23 17.36 10.37
C ALA A 105 -0.11 16.60 10.40
N GLY A 106 -0.93 16.83 11.44
CA GLY A 106 -2.26 16.22 11.53
C GLY A 106 -3.24 16.67 10.45
N LEU A 107 -3.21 17.96 10.08
CA LEU A 107 -4.01 18.51 8.96
C LEU A 107 -3.57 17.93 7.62
N CYS A 108 -2.26 17.92 7.35
CA CYS A 108 -1.74 17.30 6.12
C CYS A 108 -2.11 15.82 6.05
N GLU A 109 -2.00 15.09 7.15
CA GLU A 109 -2.33 13.68 7.20
C GLU A 109 -3.82 13.41 6.98
N TYR A 110 -4.72 14.28 7.45
CA TYR A 110 -6.15 14.17 7.22
C TYR A 110 -6.48 14.14 5.72
N PHE A 111 -5.91 15.09 4.95
CA PHE A 111 -6.11 15.16 3.51
C PHE A 111 -5.33 14.09 2.76
N TYR A 112 -4.11 13.77 3.20
CA TYR A 112 -3.31 12.68 2.67
C TYR A 112 -4.05 11.35 2.77
N TYR A 113 -4.61 11.04 3.94
CA TYR A 113 -5.42 9.85 4.14
C TYR A 113 -6.70 9.87 3.29
N GLY A 114 -7.33 11.03 3.15
CA GLY A 114 -8.50 11.20 2.28
C GLY A 114 -8.23 10.81 0.84
N PHE A 115 -7.03 11.09 0.34
CA PHE A 115 -6.61 10.84 -1.03
C PHE A 115 -6.03 9.43 -1.22
N TYR A 116 -4.99 9.09 -0.45
CA TYR A 116 -4.23 7.86 -0.62
C TYR A 116 -4.79 6.65 0.15
N LYS A 117 -5.76 6.86 1.05
CA LYS A 117 -6.33 5.84 1.96
C LYS A 117 -5.27 5.10 2.81
N THR A 118 -4.11 5.67 2.93
CA THR A 118 -3.00 5.23 3.79
C THR A 118 -2.47 6.38 4.63
N ARG A 119 -1.83 6.06 5.75
CA ARG A 119 -1.10 7.05 6.56
C ARG A 119 0.15 7.49 5.79
N PHE A 120 0.86 8.51 6.30
CA PHE A 120 2.09 8.96 5.65
C PHE A 120 3.02 7.81 5.31
N ASP A 121 3.37 7.71 4.04
CA ASP A 121 4.36 6.80 3.48
C ASP A 121 5.39 7.60 2.64
N PRO A 122 6.39 6.98 2.02
CA PRO A 122 7.42 7.71 1.27
C PRO A 122 6.89 8.65 0.19
N VAL A 123 5.69 8.44 -0.34
CA VAL A 123 5.05 9.34 -1.34
C VAL A 123 4.86 10.77 -0.82
N VAL A 124 4.75 10.96 0.49
CA VAL A 124 4.66 12.31 1.08
C VAL A 124 5.84 13.20 0.69
N PHE A 125 6.99 12.61 0.38
CA PHE A 125 8.20 13.33 -0.07
C PHE A 125 8.19 13.67 -1.55
N GLY A 126 7.22 13.18 -2.33
CA GLY A 126 7.01 13.54 -3.74
C GLY A 126 6.87 15.05 -3.96
N LEU A 127 6.43 15.81 -2.94
CA LEU A 127 6.45 17.27 -2.95
C LEU A 127 7.87 17.85 -3.22
N MET A 128 8.93 17.15 -2.82
CA MET A 128 10.32 17.58 -2.99
C MET A 128 10.97 16.99 -4.25
N GLU A 129 10.41 15.92 -4.79
CA GLU A 129 10.98 15.13 -5.90
C GLU A 129 10.31 15.45 -7.23
N ASP A 130 9.04 15.83 -7.19
CA ASP A 130 8.28 16.26 -8.36
C ASP A 130 8.47 17.76 -8.65
N ASP A 131 7.89 18.25 -9.74
CA ASP A 131 7.75 19.68 -9.97
C ASP A 131 6.96 20.33 -8.83
N THR A 132 7.69 20.85 -7.84
CA THR A 132 7.12 21.46 -6.62
C THR A 132 6.06 22.51 -6.96
N ARG A 133 6.22 23.26 -8.07
CA ARG A 133 5.24 24.27 -8.49
C ARG A 133 3.95 23.64 -8.94
N ALA A 134 4.02 22.58 -9.73
CA ALA A 134 2.85 21.85 -10.19
C ALA A 134 2.11 21.18 -9.03
N VAL A 135 2.85 20.59 -8.08
CA VAL A 135 2.27 19.97 -6.87
C VAL A 135 1.59 21.03 -5.99
N LEU A 136 2.23 22.17 -5.77
CA LEU A 136 1.63 23.26 -4.98
C LEU A 136 0.40 23.86 -5.66
N ALA A 137 0.39 23.99 -7.00
CA ALA A 137 -0.79 24.42 -7.74
C ALA A 137 -1.94 23.40 -7.58
N THR A 138 -1.65 22.11 -7.70
CA THR A 138 -2.64 21.04 -7.49
C THR A 138 -3.21 21.07 -6.06
N ILE A 139 -2.36 21.31 -5.05
CA ILE A 139 -2.80 21.45 -3.66
C ILE A 139 -3.72 22.67 -3.53
N TRP A 140 -3.33 23.81 -4.12
CA TRP A 140 -4.10 25.04 -4.03
C TRP A 140 -5.49 24.92 -4.68
N ASP A 141 -5.55 24.29 -5.84
CA ASP A 141 -6.80 24.14 -6.62
C ASP A 141 -7.68 22.99 -6.09
N GLY A 142 -7.09 21.94 -5.55
CA GLY A 142 -7.79 20.73 -5.12
C GLY A 142 -8.21 20.70 -3.65
N TYR A 143 -7.63 21.57 -2.80
CA TYR A 143 -7.87 21.53 -1.35
C TYR A 143 -8.25 22.90 -0.78
N PRO A 144 -9.03 22.95 0.33
CA PRO A 144 -9.45 24.20 0.93
C PRO A 144 -8.34 24.86 1.76
N VAL A 145 -7.23 25.26 1.13
CA VAL A 145 -5.98 25.72 1.77
C VAL A 145 -6.23 26.86 2.77
N LEU A 146 -7.07 27.85 2.42
CA LEU A 146 -7.36 28.97 3.33
C LEU A 146 -8.09 28.51 4.61
N ARG A 147 -8.99 27.52 4.51
CA ARG A 147 -9.66 26.92 5.69
C ARG A 147 -8.64 26.14 6.52
N MET A 148 -7.73 25.42 5.89
CA MET A 148 -6.65 24.70 6.58
C MET A 148 -5.74 25.65 7.36
N LEU A 149 -5.34 26.77 6.76
CA LEU A 149 -4.54 27.81 7.42
C LEU A 149 -5.30 28.44 8.60
N ALA A 150 -6.59 28.71 8.44
CA ALA A 150 -7.41 29.22 9.54
C ALA A 150 -7.48 28.22 10.70
N VAL A 151 -7.72 26.93 10.41
CA VAL A 151 -7.72 25.86 11.43
C VAL A 151 -6.35 25.75 12.09
N LEU A 152 -5.25 25.79 11.34
CA LEU A 152 -3.88 25.74 11.87
C LEU A 152 -3.64 26.89 12.88
N VAL A 153 -3.97 28.11 12.49
CA VAL A 153 -3.78 29.30 13.35
C VAL A 153 -4.65 29.22 14.59
N LEU A 154 -5.94 28.92 14.44
CA LEU A 154 -6.89 28.87 15.57
C LEU A 154 -6.57 27.72 16.53
N ALA A 155 -6.28 26.53 16.02
CA ALA A 155 -5.93 25.37 16.85
C ALA A 155 -4.60 25.61 17.58
N THR A 156 -3.59 26.16 16.90
CA THR A 156 -2.30 26.50 17.51
C THR A 156 -2.48 27.57 18.62
N ALA A 157 -3.26 28.61 18.36
CA ALA A 157 -3.54 29.65 19.34
C ALA A 157 -4.28 29.10 20.57
N ALA A 158 -5.30 28.25 20.36
CA ALA A 158 -6.04 27.58 21.42
C ALA A 158 -5.13 26.66 22.26
N LEU A 159 -4.28 25.88 21.62
CA LEU A 159 -3.32 25.00 22.31
C LEU A 159 -2.25 25.80 23.08
N ALA A 160 -1.72 26.90 22.53
CA ALA A 160 -0.77 27.77 23.21
C ALA A 160 -1.40 28.48 24.42
N TRP A 161 -2.67 28.89 24.30
CA TRP A 161 -3.45 29.41 25.41
C TRP A 161 -3.65 28.34 26.50
N LEU A 162 -4.12 27.13 26.11
CA LEU A 162 -4.31 26.00 27.01
C LEU A 162 -2.99 25.64 27.72
N TRP A 163 -1.89 25.54 26.96
CA TRP A 163 -0.55 25.28 27.49
C TRP A 163 -0.17 26.27 28.59
N THR A 164 -0.36 27.58 28.33
CA THR A 164 -0.07 28.63 29.31
C THR A 164 -0.94 28.50 30.54
N ARG A 165 -2.24 28.21 30.37
CA ARG A 165 -3.19 28.00 31.50
C ARG A 165 -2.79 26.80 32.35
N LEU A 166 -2.54 25.65 31.70
CA LEU A 166 -2.12 24.44 32.41
C LEU A 166 -0.78 24.61 33.11
N ALA A 167 0.21 25.21 32.46
CA ALA A 167 1.51 25.48 33.06
C ALA A 167 1.39 26.36 34.33
N ASN A 168 0.54 27.38 34.27
CA ASN A 168 0.28 28.26 35.44
C ASN A 168 -0.46 27.51 36.56
N LEU A 169 -1.46 26.67 36.26
CA LEU A 169 -2.17 25.85 37.22
C LEU A 169 -1.23 24.85 37.91
N LEU A 170 -0.47 24.09 37.12
CA LEU A 170 0.54 23.16 37.62
C LEU A 170 1.61 23.88 38.44
N GLY A 171 2.05 25.07 37.99
CA GLY A 171 3.05 25.86 38.66
C GLY A 171 2.63 26.37 40.06
N ARG A 172 1.33 26.57 40.28
CA ARG A 172 0.79 26.92 41.62
C ARG A 172 0.83 25.75 42.61
N ALA A 173 0.60 24.54 42.10
CA ALA A 173 0.63 23.31 42.89
C ALA A 173 2.02 22.66 42.95
N TRP A 174 3.02 23.25 42.25
CA TRP A 174 4.34 22.62 42.10
C TRP A 174 5.13 22.76 43.43
N PRO A 175 5.73 21.65 43.91
CA PRO A 175 6.46 21.67 45.17
C PRO A 175 7.64 22.63 45.12
N ALA A 176 7.79 23.45 46.17
CA ALA A 176 8.97 24.29 46.37
C ALA A 176 10.02 23.45 47.12
N PRO A 177 11.17 23.13 46.49
CA PRO A 177 12.17 22.30 47.15
C PRO A 177 12.80 23.08 48.34
N ALA A 178 12.89 22.39 49.49
CA ALA A 178 13.42 22.97 50.74
C ALA A 178 14.94 23.18 50.71
N SER A 179 15.66 22.51 49.82
CA SER A 179 17.11 22.57 49.69
C SER A 179 17.56 22.39 48.25
N ARG A 180 18.85 22.70 47.95
CA ARG A 180 19.48 22.45 46.64
C ARG A 180 19.48 20.96 46.30
N ILE A 181 19.66 20.09 47.30
CA ILE A 181 19.63 18.62 47.12
C ILE A 181 18.22 18.19 46.72
N ALA A 182 17.18 18.64 47.47
CA ALA A 182 15.80 18.36 47.12
C ALA A 182 15.43 18.86 45.72
N ALA A 183 15.95 20.03 45.28
CA ALA A 183 15.76 20.53 43.93
C ALA A 183 16.42 19.62 42.89
N ALA A 184 17.65 19.15 43.12
CA ALA A 184 18.35 18.23 42.22
C ALA A 184 17.62 16.88 42.12
N VAL A 185 17.21 16.31 43.24
CA VAL A 185 16.42 15.08 43.27
C VAL A 185 15.12 15.23 42.47
N LEU A 186 14.38 16.33 42.69
CA LEU A 186 13.15 16.61 41.95
C LEU A 186 13.41 16.66 40.42
N VAL A 187 14.46 17.34 39.99
CA VAL A 187 14.85 17.43 38.58
C VAL A 187 15.16 16.04 38.00
N ILE A 188 15.97 15.23 38.71
CA ILE A 188 16.31 13.87 38.29
C ILE A 188 15.05 13.01 38.14
N VAL A 189 14.17 13.04 39.14
CA VAL A 189 12.90 12.29 39.10
C VAL A 189 12.05 12.72 37.91
N GLN A 190 11.92 14.03 37.62
CA GLN A 190 11.16 14.49 36.49
C GLN A 190 11.76 14.05 35.14
N LEU A 191 13.10 14.10 35.02
CA LEU A 191 13.80 13.63 33.82
C LEU A 191 13.63 12.10 33.63
N LEU A 192 13.69 11.34 34.70
CA LEU A 192 13.45 9.88 34.64
C LEU A 192 11.99 9.55 34.26
N LEU A 193 11.02 10.29 34.81
CA LEU A 193 9.62 10.14 34.43
C LEU A 193 9.39 10.46 32.95
N LEU A 194 9.97 11.57 32.46
CA LEU A 194 9.88 11.94 31.05
C LEU A 194 10.59 10.91 30.15
N ALA A 195 11.77 10.42 30.54
CA ALA A 195 12.49 9.40 29.81
C ALA A 195 11.71 8.06 29.78
N GLY A 196 11.11 7.67 30.89
CA GLY A 196 10.23 6.51 30.98
C GLY A 196 8.99 6.67 30.08
N LEU A 197 8.40 7.85 30.07
CA LEU A 197 7.25 8.15 29.20
C LEU A 197 7.67 8.17 27.72
N ALA A 198 8.84 8.74 27.39
CA ALA A 198 9.39 8.72 26.05
C ALA A 198 9.72 7.31 25.53
N ARG A 199 10.08 6.40 26.45
CA ARG A 199 10.22 4.98 26.13
C ARG A 199 8.90 4.30 25.79
N GLY A 200 7.80 4.77 26.35
CA GLY A 200 6.43 4.34 26.05
C GLY A 200 6.04 2.96 26.58
N SER A 201 6.95 2.22 27.22
CA SER A 201 6.67 0.90 27.79
C SER A 201 7.42 0.67 29.10
N VAL A 202 6.86 -0.16 29.97
CA VAL A 202 7.50 -0.66 31.20
C VAL A 202 8.12 -2.05 31.02
N GLY A 203 7.93 -2.65 29.83
CA GLY A 203 8.50 -3.97 29.48
C GLY A 203 9.97 -3.91 29.07
N THR A 204 10.55 -5.05 28.70
CA THR A 204 11.95 -5.18 28.28
C THR A 204 12.27 -4.34 27.04
N PHE A 205 11.30 -4.20 26.12
CA PHE A 205 11.48 -3.43 24.88
C PHE A 205 10.72 -2.08 24.95
N PRO A 206 11.24 -1.01 24.31
CA PRO A 206 10.49 0.22 24.13
C PRO A 206 9.23 -0.03 23.28
N LEU A 207 8.27 0.89 23.35
CA LEU A 207 7.09 0.83 22.49
C LEU A 207 7.51 0.88 21.02
N ILE A 208 7.21 -0.18 20.29
CA ILE A 208 7.57 -0.34 18.89
C ILE A 208 6.33 -0.60 18.02
N ARG A 209 6.49 -0.52 16.69
CA ARG A 209 5.42 -0.68 15.73
C ARG A 209 4.67 -2.02 15.77
N ARG A 210 5.32 -3.11 16.22
CA ARG A 210 4.64 -4.42 16.41
C ARG A 210 3.47 -4.34 17.40
N ASP A 211 3.47 -3.31 18.24
CA ASP A 211 2.45 -3.07 19.25
C ASP A 211 1.23 -2.29 18.71
N VAL A 212 1.03 -2.17 17.39
CA VAL A 212 -0.12 -1.46 16.78
C VAL A 212 -1.19 -2.37 16.19
N ALA A 213 -0.97 -3.67 16.10
CA ALA A 213 -1.96 -4.63 15.62
C ALA A 213 -2.89 -5.05 16.78
N TYR A 214 -3.81 -4.16 17.17
CA TYR A 214 -4.76 -4.38 18.25
C TYR A 214 -6.15 -4.78 17.78
N SER A 215 -6.40 -4.72 16.47
CA SER A 215 -7.71 -4.98 15.86
C SER A 215 -7.54 -5.69 14.52
N ALA A 216 -8.53 -6.47 14.14
CA ALA A 216 -8.64 -6.99 12.77
C ALA A 216 -8.99 -5.87 11.74
N ASP A 217 -9.45 -4.71 12.19
CA ASP A 217 -9.74 -3.55 11.33
C ASP A 217 -8.46 -2.74 11.08
N GLY A 218 -7.99 -2.74 9.83
CA GLY A 218 -6.79 -2.01 9.42
C GLY A 218 -6.89 -0.49 9.63
N PHE A 219 -8.08 0.10 9.51
CA PHE A 219 -8.29 1.51 9.82
C PHE A 219 -8.09 1.79 11.31
N VAL A 220 -8.64 0.96 12.19
CA VAL A 220 -8.48 1.10 13.65
C VAL A 220 -7.00 1.06 14.02
N ASN A 221 -6.25 0.10 13.47
CA ASN A 221 -4.81 0.00 13.68
C ASN A 221 -4.04 1.21 13.12
N ALA A 222 -4.44 1.69 11.94
CA ALA A 222 -3.87 2.90 11.34
C ALA A 222 -4.07 4.13 12.24
N MET A 223 -5.19 4.25 12.96
CA MET A 223 -5.48 5.39 13.86
C MET A 223 -4.67 5.38 15.16
N VAL A 224 -3.97 4.32 15.50
CA VAL A 224 -3.18 4.23 16.73
C VAL A 224 -1.97 5.18 16.71
N LEU A 225 -1.23 5.25 15.62
CA LEU A 225 -0.07 6.14 15.50
C LEU A 225 -0.52 7.60 15.29
N ASN A 226 0.34 8.56 15.58
CA ASN A 226 0.12 9.97 15.29
C ASN A 226 0.93 10.43 14.06
N ALA A 227 0.52 11.54 13.45
CA ALA A 227 1.12 12.06 12.23
C ALA A 227 2.66 12.21 12.26
N PRO A 228 3.29 12.79 13.31
CA PRO A 228 4.75 12.85 13.38
C PRO A 228 5.44 11.48 13.41
N THR A 229 4.84 10.50 14.07
CA THR A 229 5.38 9.14 14.11
C THR A 229 5.31 8.47 12.74
N GLU A 230 4.20 8.64 12.01
CA GLU A 230 4.07 8.14 10.64
C GLU A 230 5.02 8.86 9.68
N LEU A 231 5.17 10.19 9.82
CA LEU A 231 6.12 10.96 9.00
C LEU A 231 7.58 10.53 9.26
N TYR A 232 7.96 10.32 10.52
CA TYR A 232 9.29 9.77 10.87
C TYR A 232 9.51 8.39 10.25
N LYS A 233 8.48 7.53 10.30
CA LYS A 233 8.50 6.20 9.69
C LYS A 233 8.67 6.29 8.17
N ALA A 234 7.91 7.15 7.51
CA ALA A 234 8.03 7.40 6.07
C ALA A 234 9.45 7.89 5.70
N ALA A 235 9.99 8.85 6.46
CA ALA A 235 11.36 9.34 6.27
C ALA A 235 12.41 8.24 6.45
N ARG A 236 12.25 7.40 7.48
CA ARG A 236 13.16 6.27 7.71
C ARG A 236 13.03 5.18 6.65
N GLN A 237 11.84 4.93 6.15
CA GLN A 237 11.61 4.01 5.05
C GLN A 237 12.31 4.52 3.79
N ARG A 238 12.10 5.82 3.45
CA ARG A 238 12.77 6.48 2.34
C ARG A 238 14.29 6.46 2.45
N SER A 239 14.86 6.71 3.65
CA SER A 239 16.31 6.66 3.85
C SER A 239 16.94 5.27 3.62
N LYS A 240 16.11 4.24 3.48
CA LYS A 240 16.52 2.88 3.13
C LYS A 240 16.23 2.54 1.68
N GLU A 241 15.58 3.41 0.93
CA GLU A 241 15.39 3.23 -0.50
C GLU A 241 16.73 3.24 -1.22
N ILE A 242 16.85 2.35 -2.18
CA ILE A 242 18.04 2.21 -2.99
C ILE A 242 17.77 2.99 -4.28
N ASP A 243 18.55 4.04 -4.52
CA ASP A 243 18.53 4.77 -5.80
C ASP A 243 19.39 4.02 -6.82
N ILE A 244 18.73 3.14 -7.60
CA ILE A 244 19.39 2.39 -8.67
C ILE A 244 19.66 3.24 -9.91
N GLY A 245 19.10 4.44 -10.03
CA GLY A 245 19.39 5.38 -11.11
C GLY A 245 20.77 6.01 -10.98
N THR A 246 21.20 6.32 -9.75
CA THR A 246 22.53 6.90 -9.45
C THR A 246 23.57 5.84 -9.13
N ASP A 247 23.17 4.70 -8.56
CA ASP A 247 24.03 3.57 -8.23
C ASP A 247 23.33 2.23 -8.53
N PRO A 248 23.40 1.72 -9.78
CA PRO A 248 22.76 0.46 -10.17
C PRO A 248 23.21 -0.75 -9.35
N ALA A 249 24.43 -0.73 -8.79
CA ALA A 249 24.94 -1.82 -7.96
C ALA A 249 24.48 -1.72 -6.50
N ALA A 250 23.85 -0.63 -6.08
CA ALA A 250 23.43 -0.44 -4.68
C ALA A 250 22.42 -1.51 -4.23
N GLY A 251 21.50 -1.93 -5.11
CA GLY A 251 20.56 -3.02 -4.85
C GLY A 251 21.27 -4.33 -4.54
N LEU A 252 22.26 -4.70 -5.33
CA LEU A 252 23.04 -5.92 -5.14
C LEU A 252 23.81 -5.87 -3.82
N ARG A 253 24.46 -4.75 -3.50
CA ARG A 253 25.18 -4.57 -2.23
C ARG A 253 24.24 -4.64 -1.03
N ALA A 254 23.03 -4.07 -1.12
CA ALA A 254 22.03 -4.15 -0.05
C ALA A 254 21.53 -5.57 0.19
N LEU A 255 21.55 -6.43 -0.85
CA LEU A 255 21.25 -7.86 -0.75
C LEU A 255 22.49 -8.71 -0.37
N GLY A 256 23.64 -8.09 -0.13
CA GLY A 256 24.86 -8.77 0.28
C GLY A 256 25.75 -9.28 -0.87
N PHE A 257 25.46 -8.88 -2.11
CA PHE A 257 26.28 -9.25 -3.28
C PHE A 257 27.26 -8.15 -3.65
N ALA A 258 28.51 -8.52 -3.93
CA ALA A 258 29.53 -7.56 -4.31
C ALA A 258 29.26 -6.94 -5.71
N ASP A 259 28.76 -7.76 -6.63
CA ASP A 259 28.49 -7.41 -8.01
C ASP A 259 27.45 -8.36 -8.65
N ALA A 260 27.09 -8.11 -9.92
CA ALA A 260 26.16 -8.92 -10.67
C ALA A 260 26.63 -10.38 -10.87
N ARG A 261 27.94 -10.60 -10.95
CA ARG A 261 28.51 -11.96 -11.10
C ARG A 261 28.34 -12.77 -9.83
N ALA A 262 28.54 -12.14 -8.67
CA ALA A 262 28.31 -12.78 -7.37
C ALA A 262 26.82 -13.15 -7.20
N ALA A 263 25.90 -12.27 -7.59
CA ALA A 263 24.47 -12.54 -7.57
C ALA A 263 24.09 -13.67 -8.53
N ALA A 264 24.60 -13.65 -9.77
CA ALA A 264 24.35 -14.67 -10.79
C ALA A 264 24.83 -16.07 -10.35
N ARG A 265 26.00 -16.15 -9.71
CA ARG A 265 26.48 -17.42 -9.12
C ARG A 265 25.52 -17.94 -8.04
N ALA A 266 25.10 -17.06 -7.14
CA ALA A 266 24.17 -17.42 -6.08
C ALA A 266 22.79 -17.86 -6.64
N ALA A 267 22.37 -17.29 -7.77
CA ALA A 267 21.17 -17.69 -8.51
C ALA A 267 21.36 -18.96 -9.37
N GLY A 268 22.52 -19.64 -9.31
CA GLY A 268 22.75 -20.88 -10.05
C GLY A 268 23.06 -20.68 -11.54
N PHE A 269 23.38 -19.48 -11.99
CA PHE A 269 23.69 -19.22 -13.41
C PHE A 269 25.06 -19.75 -13.83
N GLY A 270 25.91 -20.15 -12.87
CA GLY A 270 27.26 -20.66 -13.10
C GLY A 270 28.35 -19.61 -12.91
N ASP A 271 29.60 -20.05 -13.06
CA ASP A 271 30.78 -19.21 -12.89
C ASP A 271 31.24 -18.57 -14.20
N GLY A 272 31.94 -17.43 -14.07
CA GLY A 272 32.66 -16.82 -15.18
C GLY A 272 31.80 -16.06 -16.21
N LEU A 273 30.50 -15.84 -15.94
CA LEU A 273 29.64 -15.04 -16.80
C LEU A 273 30.03 -13.56 -16.73
N ASP A 274 30.10 -12.91 -17.87
CA ASP A 274 30.12 -11.45 -17.96
C ASP A 274 28.71 -10.86 -17.85
N GLU A 275 28.59 -9.53 -17.80
CA GLU A 275 27.30 -8.86 -17.62
C GLU A 275 26.34 -9.11 -18.78
N ASP A 276 26.84 -9.21 -20.01
CA ASP A 276 26.02 -9.51 -21.19
C ASP A 276 25.46 -10.93 -21.14
N ALA A 277 26.26 -11.88 -20.73
CA ALA A 277 25.82 -13.26 -20.52
C ALA A 277 24.81 -13.41 -19.39
N ILE A 278 24.98 -12.64 -18.29
CA ILE A 278 24.00 -12.57 -17.21
C ILE A 278 22.69 -11.98 -17.72
N ALA A 279 22.75 -10.85 -18.44
CA ALA A 279 21.58 -10.21 -19.03
C ALA A 279 20.87 -11.13 -20.04
N ALA A 280 21.63 -11.92 -20.81
CA ALA A 280 21.07 -12.92 -21.72
C ALA A 280 20.33 -14.05 -21.00
N ARG A 281 20.69 -14.35 -19.72
CA ARG A 281 20.00 -15.32 -18.86
C ARG A 281 18.74 -14.77 -18.22
N LEU A 282 18.72 -13.46 -17.93
CA LEU A 282 17.56 -12.77 -17.35
C LEU A 282 16.45 -12.50 -18.37
N PHE A 283 16.76 -12.59 -19.67
CA PHE A 283 15.80 -12.35 -20.73
C PHE A 283 15.74 -13.53 -21.69
N ALA A 284 14.55 -13.83 -22.15
CA ALA A 284 14.29 -14.83 -23.18
C ALA A 284 13.67 -14.16 -24.41
N THR A 285 13.69 -14.88 -25.54
CA THR A 285 12.97 -14.49 -26.75
C THR A 285 11.74 -15.37 -26.89
N ALA A 286 10.58 -14.78 -27.08
CA ALA A 286 9.32 -15.49 -27.27
C ALA A 286 9.41 -16.40 -28.51
N PRO A 287 8.98 -17.67 -28.41
CA PRO A 287 9.10 -18.62 -29.51
C PRO A 287 8.19 -18.25 -30.70
N GLY A 288 8.56 -18.72 -31.88
CA GLY A 288 7.78 -18.54 -33.11
C GLY A 288 8.18 -17.32 -33.93
N ALA A 289 7.64 -17.24 -35.14
CA ALA A 289 7.87 -16.13 -36.06
C ALA A 289 6.85 -15.00 -35.81
N PRO A 290 7.24 -13.72 -36.00
CA PRO A 290 6.31 -12.60 -35.92
C PRO A 290 5.07 -12.81 -36.79
N ARG A 291 3.90 -12.46 -36.28
CA ARG A 291 2.62 -12.58 -36.96
C ARG A 291 2.14 -11.21 -37.45
N PRO A 292 1.45 -11.13 -38.60
CA PRO A 292 0.73 -9.92 -38.98
C PRO A 292 -0.28 -9.50 -37.91
N ALA A 293 -0.52 -8.21 -37.74
CA ALA A 293 -1.47 -7.71 -36.75
C ALA A 293 -2.86 -8.37 -36.85
N ALA A 294 -3.35 -8.60 -38.09
CA ALA A 294 -4.64 -9.27 -38.32
C ALA A 294 -4.71 -10.71 -37.77
N ALA A 295 -3.57 -11.40 -37.66
CA ALA A 295 -3.47 -12.76 -37.14
C ALA A 295 -3.05 -12.82 -35.65
N SER A 296 -2.77 -11.69 -35.04
CA SER A 296 -2.38 -11.59 -33.63
C SER A 296 -3.61 -11.38 -32.75
N PRO A 297 -3.74 -12.03 -31.58
CA PRO A 297 -4.86 -11.80 -30.66
C PRO A 297 -4.72 -10.47 -29.93
N HIS A 298 -5.81 -9.92 -29.39
CA HIS A 298 -5.70 -8.99 -28.27
C HIS A 298 -5.20 -9.74 -27.02
N VAL A 299 -4.62 -9.02 -26.08
CA VAL A 299 -4.16 -9.59 -24.79
C VAL A 299 -4.74 -8.77 -23.65
N VAL A 300 -5.40 -9.44 -22.72
CA VAL A 300 -5.87 -8.88 -21.45
C VAL A 300 -5.16 -9.60 -20.31
N LEU A 301 -4.53 -8.85 -19.43
CA LEU A 301 -3.96 -9.33 -18.17
C LEU A 301 -4.69 -8.62 -17.03
N ALA A 302 -5.56 -9.34 -16.31
CA ALA A 302 -6.34 -8.80 -15.21
C ALA A 302 -5.73 -9.22 -13.86
N LEU A 303 -5.44 -8.25 -13.01
CA LEU A 303 -5.09 -8.43 -11.61
C LEU A 303 -6.32 -8.13 -10.77
N LEU A 304 -6.84 -9.15 -10.09
CA LEU A 304 -8.11 -9.13 -9.36
C LEU A 304 -7.86 -8.92 -7.87
N GLU A 305 -8.49 -7.91 -7.30
CA GLU A 305 -8.34 -7.50 -5.91
C GLU A 305 -8.74 -8.59 -4.92
N SER A 306 -7.80 -8.99 -4.04
CA SER A 306 -8.02 -9.95 -2.94
C SER A 306 -8.68 -11.27 -3.38
N PHE A 307 -8.33 -11.78 -4.59
CA PHE A 307 -8.99 -12.94 -5.19
C PHE A 307 -8.24 -14.25 -4.88
N GLY A 308 -8.22 -14.60 -3.57
CA GLY A 308 -7.62 -15.85 -3.07
C GLY A 308 -8.32 -17.09 -3.59
N ALA A 309 -7.56 -18.17 -3.77
CA ALA A 309 -8.11 -19.44 -4.30
C ALA A 309 -8.94 -20.21 -3.27
N ASP A 310 -8.68 -20.00 -2.00
CA ASP A 310 -9.32 -20.73 -0.89
C ASP A 310 -10.83 -20.48 -0.76
N LEU A 311 -11.30 -19.26 -1.11
CA LEU A 311 -12.73 -18.99 -1.17
C LEU A 311 -13.42 -19.70 -2.34
N LEU A 312 -12.72 -19.89 -3.47
CA LEU A 312 -13.25 -20.67 -4.58
C LEU A 312 -13.45 -22.14 -4.20
N ASP A 313 -12.64 -22.64 -3.28
CA ASP A 313 -12.75 -24.01 -2.79
C ASP A 313 -14.01 -24.21 -1.89
N THR A 314 -14.64 -23.11 -1.44
CA THR A 314 -15.91 -23.13 -0.71
C THR A 314 -17.14 -23.08 -1.63
N ASP A 315 -16.94 -23.03 -2.96
CA ASP A 315 -18.01 -22.92 -3.94
C ASP A 315 -18.94 -24.11 -3.94
N GLY A 316 -20.25 -23.86 -3.98
CA GLY A 316 -21.24 -24.91 -3.97
C GLY A 316 -22.68 -24.40 -4.06
N PRO A 317 -23.70 -25.30 -4.02
CA PRO A 317 -25.09 -24.91 -4.22
C PRO A 317 -25.64 -23.90 -3.20
N ARG A 318 -25.09 -23.88 -1.97
CA ARG A 318 -25.49 -22.93 -0.92
C ARG A 318 -24.59 -21.69 -0.86
N ASN A 319 -23.43 -21.75 -1.51
CA ASN A 319 -22.43 -20.70 -1.49
C ASN A 319 -21.84 -20.54 -2.90
N ASP A 320 -22.54 -19.80 -3.75
CA ASP A 320 -22.13 -19.57 -5.14
C ASP A 320 -21.04 -18.51 -5.22
N MET A 321 -19.76 -18.91 -5.18
CA MET A 321 -18.64 -18.00 -5.22
C MET A 321 -18.23 -17.58 -6.65
N LEU A 322 -18.75 -18.24 -7.66
CA LEU A 322 -18.32 -18.08 -9.06
C LEU A 322 -19.29 -17.26 -9.93
N GLY A 323 -20.60 -17.30 -9.65
CA GLY A 323 -21.58 -16.65 -10.52
C GLY A 323 -21.42 -17.09 -11.98
N ARG A 324 -21.40 -16.11 -12.89
CA ARG A 324 -21.22 -16.34 -14.34
C ARG A 324 -19.86 -16.93 -14.70
N LEU A 325 -18.84 -16.68 -13.89
CA LEU A 325 -17.51 -17.26 -14.11
C LEU A 325 -17.55 -18.80 -14.14
N ARG A 326 -18.48 -19.43 -13.40
CA ARG A 326 -18.66 -20.89 -13.39
C ARG A 326 -18.77 -21.49 -14.81
N GLY A 327 -19.56 -20.85 -15.68
CA GLY A 327 -19.73 -21.28 -17.07
C GLY A 327 -18.55 -20.98 -17.98
N GLU A 328 -17.66 -20.08 -17.56
CA GLU A 328 -16.52 -19.64 -18.35
C GLU A 328 -15.22 -20.40 -18.00
N LEU A 329 -15.08 -20.90 -16.76
CA LEU A 329 -13.89 -21.63 -16.33
C LEU A 329 -13.52 -22.81 -17.26
N PRO A 330 -14.47 -23.66 -17.74
CA PRO A 330 -14.14 -24.77 -18.63
C PRO A 330 -13.64 -24.36 -20.02
N LYS A 331 -13.82 -23.09 -20.41
CA LYS A 331 -13.36 -22.57 -21.70
C LYS A 331 -11.87 -22.17 -21.70
N GLY A 332 -11.23 -22.18 -20.52
CA GLY A 332 -9.81 -21.87 -20.33
C GLY A 332 -9.12 -22.87 -19.40
N TYR A 333 -7.96 -22.48 -18.91
CA TYR A 333 -7.12 -23.24 -18.00
C TYR A 333 -7.13 -22.56 -16.62
N ARG A 334 -7.69 -23.22 -15.61
CA ARG A 334 -7.58 -22.81 -14.20
C ARG A 334 -6.44 -23.59 -13.55
N PHE A 335 -5.41 -22.90 -13.10
CA PHE A 335 -4.27 -23.48 -12.40
C PHE A 335 -4.62 -23.67 -10.93
N GLY A 336 -4.47 -24.90 -10.40
CA GLY A 336 -4.86 -25.25 -9.03
C GLY A 336 -3.88 -24.73 -7.97
N ASN A 337 -2.59 -24.67 -8.31
CA ASN A 337 -1.50 -24.24 -7.43
C ASN A 337 -0.85 -22.95 -7.95
N PHE A 338 -1.65 -21.89 -8.07
CA PHE A 338 -1.17 -20.59 -8.54
C PHE A 338 -0.82 -19.69 -7.36
N ILE A 339 0.45 -19.26 -7.28
CA ILE A 339 1.04 -18.58 -6.12
C ILE A 339 1.21 -17.08 -6.41
N ALA A 340 0.80 -16.25 -5.47
CA ALA A 340 1.05 -14.80 -5.51
C ALA A 340 2.53 -14.50 -5.27
N GLY A 341 3.11 -13.60 -6.06
CA GLY A 341 4.50 -13.17 -5.93
C GLY A 341 4.72 -12.27 -4.72
N GLN A 342 3.72 -11.49 -4.34
CA GLN A 342 3.76 -10.54 -3.24
C GLN A 342 2.47 -10.62 -2.40
N ASN A 343 2.49 -10.02 -1.20
CA ASN A 343 1.33 -9.97 -0.33
C ASN A 343 0.74 -8.55 -0.26
N GLY A 344 0.22 -8.06 -1.38
CA GLY A 344 -0.44 -6.77 -1.46
C GLY A 344 -0.50 -6.24 -2.87
N THR A 345 -1.58 -5.56 -3.21
CA THR A 345 -1.89 -5.09 -4.56
C THR A 345 -0.75 -4.28 -5.20
N HIS A 346 -0.20 -3.29 -4.51
CA HIS A 346 0.86 -2.47 -5.08
C HIS A 346 2.21 -3.21 -5.24
N PRO A 347 2.72 -3.96 -4.24
CA PRO A 347 3.90 -4.79 -4.44
C PRO A 347 3.71 -5.84 -5.54
N GLU A 348 2.51 -6.45 -5.63
CA GLU A 348 2.22 -7.45 -6.65
C GLU A 348 2.18 -6.83 -8.06
N LEU A 349 1.60 -5.63 -8.18
CA LEU A 349 1.61 -4.86 -9.42
C LEU A 349 3.04 -4.61 -9.92
N GLU A 350 3.95 -4.20 -9.04
CA GLU A 350 5.36 -3.98 -9.37
C GLU A 350 6.07 -5.30 -9.72
N TYR A 351 5.81 -6.37 -8.97
CA TYR A 351 6.37 -7.69 -9.26
C TYR A 351 5.89 -8.22 -10.62
N LEU A 352 4.60 -8.18 -10.88
CA LEU A 352 4.01 -8.68 -12.12
C LEU A 352 4.45 -7.88 -13.35
N LEU A 353 4.50 -6.55 -13.25
CA LEU A 353 4.78 -5.68 -14.40
C LEU A 353 6.25 -5.31 -14.56
N LEU A 354 7.06 -5.39 -13.51
CA LEU A 354 8.47 -5.02 -13.50
C LEU A 354 9.40 -6.17 -13.10
N GLY A 355 8.87 -7.36 -12.81
CA GLY A 355 9.64 -8.53 -12.43
C GLY A 355 10.48 -8.32 -11.15
N SER A 356 10.11 -7.38 -10.28
CA SER A 356 10.92 -7.01 -9.12
C SER A 356 10.27 -7.41 -7.80
N PRO A 357 10.95 -8.22 -6.97
CA PRO A 357 10.53 -8.46 -5.61
C PRO A 357 10.84 -7.29 -4.67
N ILE A 358 11.60 -6.29 -5.13
CA ILE A 358 11.93 -5.08 -4.38
C ILE A 358 10.84 -4.03 -4.65
N THR A 359 10.23 -3.51 -3.59
CA THR A 359 9.16 -2.53 -3.63
C THR A 359 9.35 -1.50 -2.51
N PRO A 360 8.97 -0.23 -2.67
CA PRO A 360 8.32 0.37 -3.84
C PRO A 360 9.33 0.82 -4.92
N LEU A 361 8.99 0.62 -6.19
CA LEU A 361 9.72 1.18 -7.34
C LEU A 361 8.99 2.39 -7.94
N THR A 362 7.65 2.36 -7.94
CA THR A 362 6.81 3.43 -8.50
C THR A 362 6.76 4.68 -7.62
N GLN A 363 7.30 4.59 -6.41
CA GLN A 363 7.35 5.66 -5.42
C GLN A 363 8.81 5.97 -5.08
N GLY A 364 9.13 7.21 -4.80
CA GLY A 364 10.48 7.61 -4.41
C GLY A 364 11.46 7.78 -5.57
N ALA A 365 12.74 7.55 -5.30
CA ALA A 365 13.85 7.84 -6.21
C ALA A 365 13.79 7.09 -7.55
N ASN A 366 13.20 5.90 -7.56
CA ASN A 366 13.15 5.04 -8.74
C ASN A 366 11.94 5.27 -9.65
N ALA A 367 10.97 6.10 -9.24
CA ALA A 367 9.72 6.34 -9.96
C ALA A 367 9.91 6.92 -11.38
N GLY A 368 11.05 7.58 -11.61
CA GLY A 368 11.42 8.16 -12.90
C GLY A 368 12.11 7.20 -13.87
N ILE A 369 12.49 6.01 -13.43
CA ILE A 369 13.29 5.07 -14.22
C ILE A 369 12.38 4.30 -15.18
N ALA A 370 12.78 4.18 -16.46
CA ALA A 370 12.21 3.25 -17.41
C ALA A 370 12.99 1.93 -17.32
N PHE A 371 12.30 0.83 -17.00
CA PHE A 371 12.92 -0.47 -16.80
C PHE A 371 12.80 -1.34 -18.06
N ASP A 372 13.90 -1.93 -18.50
CA ASP A 372 13.96 -2.79 -19.70
C ASP A 372 13.18 -4.12 -19.52
N ASN A 373 12.88 -4.50 -18.30
CA ASN A 373 12.11 -5.69 -17.95
C ASN A 373 10.60 -5.44 -17.82
N SER A 374 10.11 -4.26 -18.21
CA SER A 374 8.67 -3.97 -18.17
C SER A 374 7.85 -4.93 -19.04
N ALA A 375 6.76 -5.41 -18.46
CA ALA A 375 5.81 -6.33 -19.09
C ALA A 375 5.16 -5.79 -20.39
N ALA A 376 5.03 -4.47 -20.54
CA ALA A 376 4.46 -3.86 -21.73
C ALA A 376 5.40 -3.88 -22.95
N LEU A 377 6.71 -3.88 -22.73
CA LEU A 377 7.70 -3.71 -23.81
C LEU A 377 7.67 -4.80 -24.91
N PRO A 378 7.56 -6.10 -24.61
CA PRO A 378 7.48 -7.11 -25.65
C PRO A 378 6.27 -6.91 -26.57
N PHE A 379 5.12 -6.50 -26.03
CA PHE A 379 3.91 -6.25 -26.82
C PHE A 379 4.04 -4.97 -27.64
N LEU A 380 4.54 -3.89 -27.04
CA LEU A 380 4.79 -2.63 -27.75
C LEU A 380 5.72 -2.85 -28.95
N LYS A 381 6.82 -3.62 -28.75
CA LYS A 381 7.77 -3.99 -29.83
C LYS A 381 7.16 -4.93 -30.87
N ALA A 382 6.14 -5.72 -30.50
CA ALA A 382 5.37 -6.55 -31.42
C ALA A 382 4.29 -5.76 -32.19
N GLY A 383 4.18 -4.44 -31.98
CA GLY A 383 3.22 -3.57 -32.66
C GLY A 383 1.84 -3.49 -32.02
N TYR A 384 1.71 -3.88 -30.76
CA TYR A 384 0.50 -3.65 -29.98
C TYR A 384 0.43 -2.22 -29.48
N HIS A 385 -0.77 -1.66 -29.40
CA HIS A 385 -1.03 -0.55 -28.50
C HIS A 385 -1.18 -1.08 -27.08
N THR A 386 -0.62 -0.36 -26.12
CA THR A 386 -0.56 -0.80 -24.73
C THR A 386 -1.39 0.11 -23.83
N ALA A 387 -2.26 -0.46 -23.02
CA ALA A 387 -3.13 0.27 -22.09
C ALA A 387 -3.08 -0.31 -20.68
N PHE A 388 -3.05 0.58 -19.69
CA PHE A 388 -3.27 0.26 -18.29
C PHE A 388 -4.66 0.81 -17.92
N VAL A 389 -5.55 -0.03 -17.42
CA VAL A 389 -6.92 0.35 -17.04
C VAL A 389 -7.12 0.04 -15.55
N TYR A 390 -7.44 1.08 -14.77
CA TYR A 390 -7.60 0.99 -13.34
C TYR A 390 -8.97 1.48 -12.89
N GLY A 391 -9.66 0.71 -12.05
CA GLY A 391 -10.94 1.09 -11.47
C GLY A 391 -10.86 2.27 -10.50
N GLY A 392 -9.69 2.53 -9.91
CA GLY A 392 -9.42 3.66 -9.02
C GLY A 392 -8.80 4.87 -9.73
N GLY A 393 -8.19 5.78 -8.97
CA GLY A 393 -7.47 6.95 -9.49
C GLY A 393 -6.01 6.63 -9.81
N ALA A 394 -5.54 6.98 -11.01
CA ALA A 394 -4.16 6.71 -11.44
C ALA A 394 -3.09 7.46 -10.62
N ASP A 395 -3.50 8.46 -9.84
CA ASP A 395 -2.62 9.16 -8.89
C ASP A 395 -2.25 8.27 -7.68
N TRP A 396 -3.07 7.24 -7.38
CA TRP A 396 -2.77 6.31 -6.30
C TRP A 396 -1.39 5.68 -6.50
N ARG A 397 -0.52 5.84 -5.51
CA ARG A 397 0.84 5.34 -5.53
C ARG A 397 1.63 5.72 -6.79
N ASN A 398 1.30 6.85 -7.40
CA ASN A 398 1.97 7.40 -8.58
C ASN A 398 1.99 6.45 -9.80
N ILE A 399 1.06 5.47 -9.85
CA ILE A 399 1.06 4.45 -10.90
C ILE A 399 0.88 5.03 -12.31
N GLY A 400 0.01 6.06 -12.45
CA GLY A 400 -0.25 6.67 -13.75
C GLY A 400 0.99 7.25 -14.41
N ARG A 401 1.81 7.97 -13.63
CA ARG A 401 3.05 8.59 -14.12
C ARG A 401 4.14 7.56 -14.37
N THR A 402 4.29 6.61 -13.45
CA THR A 402 5.34 5.60 -13.53
C THR A 402 5.10 4.62 -14.65
N PHE A 403 3.90 4.03 -14.76
CA PHE A 403 3.62 3.03 -15.80
C PHE A 403 3.52 3.63 -17.22
N ALA A 404 3.24 4.93 -17.37
CA ALA A 404 3.42 5.62 -18.65
C ALA A 404 4.88 5.55 -19.15
N ARG A 405 5.86 5.55 -18.25
CA ARG A 405 7.29 5.37 -18.61
C ARG A 405 7.67 3.91 -18.86
N GLN A 406 6.85 2.96 -18.41
CA GLN A 406 7.07 1.52 -18.59
C GLN A 406 6.51 0.97 -19.90
N GLY A 407 6.20 1.83 -20.87
CA GLY A 407 5.71 1.42 -22.17
C GLY A 407 4.19 1.21 -22.24
N PHE A 408 3.42 1.69 -21.27
CA PHE A 408 1.97 1.82 -21.40
C PHE A 408 1.63 3.15 -22.08
N GLU A 409 1.19 3.12 -23.34
CA GLU A 409 0.88 4.30 -24.14
C GLU A 409 -0.35 5.06 -23.60
N ARG A 410 -1.27 4.36 -22.94
CA ARG A 410 -2.49 4.91 -22.35
C ARG A 410 -2.68 4.40 -20.94
N ILE A 411 -2.95 5.33 -20.05
CA ILE A 411 -3.39 5.05 -18.68
C ILE A 411 -4.82 5.54 -18.56
N TYR A 412 -5.75 4.64 -18.33
CA TYR A 412 -7.16 4.94 -18.10
C TYR A 412 -7.49 4.69 -16.63
N ASP A 413 -8.20 5.62 -16.02
CA ASP A 413 -8.59 5.56 -14.61
C ASP A 413 -10.11 5.77 -14.40
N ALA A 414 -10.53 5.86 -13.17
CA ALA A 414 -11.93 6.07 -12.81
C ALA A 414 -12.56 7.30 -13.48
N ARG A 415 -11.76 8.33 -13.81
CA ARG A 415 -12.25 9.55 -14.49
C ARG A 415 -12.64 9.24 -15.93
N ASP A 416 -11.81 8.52 -16.66
CA ASP A 416 -12.06 8.10 -18.03
C ASP A 416 -13.28 7.16 -18.11
N ILE A 417 -13.35 6.21 -17.16
CA ILE A 417 -14.49 5.28 -17.06
C ILE A 417 -15.79 6.04 -16.78
N ARG A 418 -15.80 7.03 -15.86
CA ARG A 418 -16.99 7.86 -15.60
C ARG A 418 -17.35 8.75 -16.79
N GLN A 419 -16.37 9.24 -17.52
CA GLN A 419 -16.65 10.01 -18.75
C GLN A 419 -17.40 9.15 -19.77
N ARG A 420 -17.06 7.87 -19.87
CA ARG A 420 -17.72 6.92 -20.76
C ARG A 420 -19.05 6.41 -20.20
N TYR A 421 -19.12 6.22 -18.88
CA TYR A 421 -20.29 5.73 -18.14
C TYR A 421 -20.66 6.69 -17.00
N PRO A 422 -21.41 7.79 -17.28
CA PRO A 422 -21.70 8.80 -16.25
C PRO A 422 -22.46 8.26 -15.03
N GLN A 423 -23.17 7.14 -15.20
CA GLN A 423 -23.87 6.44 -14.12
C GLN A 423 -22.96 5.55 -13.26
N ALA A 424 -21.66 5.47 -13.57
CA ALA A 424 -20.74 4.58 -12.86
C ALA A 424 -20.61 4.95 -11.39
N THR A 425 -20.88 3.99 -10.53
CA THR A 425 -20.76 4.08 -9.08
C THR A 425 -19.61 3.21 -8.58
N GLY A 426 -19.22 3.41 -7.33
CA GLY A 426 -18.12 2.68 -6.72
C GLY A 426 -17.98 3.02 -5.25
N THR A 427 -16.83 2.68 -4.68
CA THR A 427 -16.39 3.04 -3.34
C THR A 427 -15.34 4.16 -3.40
N ASP A 428 -14.80 4.55 -2.26
CA ASP A 428 -13.66 5.48 -2.19
C ASP A 428 -12.38 4.90 -2.84
N TRP A 429 -12.32 3.59 -3.04
CA TRP A 429 -11.16 2.90 -3.65
C TRP A 429 -11.24 2.85 -5.17
N GLY A 430 -12.44 2.91 -5.73
CA GLY A 430 -12.62 2.86 -7.18
C GLY A 430 -14.04 2.51 -7.59
N LEU A 431 -14.24 2.45 -8.90
CA LEU A 431 -15.49 2.07 -9.53
C LEU A 431 -15.71 0.55 -9.41
N TYR A 432 -16.97 0.15 -9.35
CA TYR A 432 -17.31 -1.28 -9.37
C TYR A 432 -16.83 -1.96 -10.66
N ASP A 433 -16.36 -3.19 -10.54
CA ASP A 433 -15.72 -3.96 -11.60
C ASP A 433 -16.60 -4.14 -12.84
N GLN A 434 -17.94 -4.07 -12.72
CA GLN A 434 -18.81 -4.06 -13.91
C GLN A 434 -18.46 -2.95 -14.90
N TYR A 435 -18.17 -1.74 -14.40
CA TYR A 435 -17.85 -0.59 -15.26
C TYR A 435 -16.43 -0.66 -15.79
N LEU A 436 -15.52 -1.20 -14.98
CA LEU A 436 -14.13 -1.47 -15.37
C LEU A 436 -14.09 -2.45 -16.54
N PHE A 437 -14.75 -3.59 -16.43
CA PHE A 437 -14.77 -4.61 -17.47
C PHE A 437 -15.60 -4.19 -18.70
N ASP A 438 -16.68 -3.43 -18.53
CA ASP A 438 -17.42 -2.83 -19.66
C ASP A 438 -16.52 -1.89 -20.47
N PHE A 439 -15.70 -1.09 -19.77
CA PHE A 439 -14.77 -0.17 -20.42
C PHE A 439 -13.68 -0.93 -21.20
N VAL A 440 -13.13 -2.00 -20.62
CA VAL A 440 -12.13 -2.85 -21.30
C VAL A 440 -12.73 -3.53 -22.53
N ALA A 441 -13.94 -4.09 -22.44
CA ALA A 441 -14.63 -4.70 -23.59
C ALA A 441 -14.85 -3.68 -24.72
N ASP A 442 -15.29 -2.46 -24.38
CA ASP A 442 -15.49 -1.37 -25.34
C ASP A 442 -14.16 -0.89 -25.99
N LEU A 443 -13.07 -0.85 -25.21
CA LEU A 443 -11.72 -0.57 -25.75
C LEU A 443 -11.31 -1.61 -26.78
N LEU A 444 -11.46 -2.90 -26.47
CA LEU A 444 -11.11 -4.00 -27.36
C LEU A 444 -11.94 -3.98 -28.63
N GLN A 445 -13.26 -3.76 -28.54
CA GLN A 445 -14.14 -3.67 -29.71
C GLN A 445 -13.75 -2.53 -30.62
N ARG A 446 -13.45 -1.35 -30.05
CA ARG A 446 -13.04 -0.19 -30.85
C ARG A 446 -11.68 -0.39 -31.53
N ALA A 447 -10.72 -1.02 -30.85
CA ALA A 447 -9.42 -1.31 -31.43
C ALA A 447 -9.55 -2.36 -32.55
N ASP A 448 -10.31 -3.41 -32.32
CA ASP A 448 -10.55 -4.46 -33.31
C ASP A 448 -11.20 -3.91 -34.59
N ALA A 449 -12.19 -3.03 -34.44
CA ALA A 449 -12.85 -2.34 -35.57
C ALA A 449 -11.87 -1.47 -36.39
N ARG A 450 -10.75 -1.01 -35.79
CA ARG A 450 -9.69 -0.28 -36.48
C ARG A 450 -8.55 -1.16 -37.00
N GLY A 451 -8.63 -2.48 -36.77
CA GLY A 451 -7.56 -3.42 -37.11
C GLY A 451 -6.35 -3.32 -36.18
N GLU A 452 -6.46 -2.63 -35.05
CA GLU A 452 -5.41 -2.50 -34.03
C GLU A 452 -5.42 -3.69 -33.09
N ARG A 453 -4.29 -3.94 -32.42
CA ARG A 453 -4.17 -4.94 -31.35
C ARG A 453 -3.79 -4.28 -30.05
N LEU A 454 -4.43 -4.70 -28.98
CA LEU A 454 -4.20 -4.16 -27.63
C LEU A 454 -3.57 -5.21 -26.72
N PHE A 455 -2.57 -4.79 -25.96
CA PHE A 455 -2.22 -5.35 -24.68
C PHE A 455 -2.84 -4.47 -23.59
N VAL A 456 -3.77 -5.01 -22.81
CA VAL A 456 -4.47 -4.28 -21.75
C VAL A 456 -4.17 -4.93 -20.41
N PHE A 457 -3.52 -4.18 -19.53
CA PHE A 457 -3.46 -4.53 -18.12
C PHE A 457 -4.65 -3.93 -17.38
N VAL A 458 -5.32 -4.74 -16.55
CA VAL A 458 -6.54 -4.35 -15.83
C VAL A 458 -6.32 -4.55 -14.33
N LEU A 459 -6.55 -3.50 -13.53
CA LEU A 459 -6.49 -3.55 -12.07
C LEU A 459 -7.88 -3.32 -11.48
N SER A 460 -8.44 -4.33 -10.81
CA SER A 460 -9.77 -4.25 -10.19
C SER A 460 -9.71 -3.66 -8.79
N THR A 461 -10.88 -3.33 -8.20
CA THR A 461 -10.97 -2.67 -6.89
C THR A 461 -12.13 -3.13 -6.03
N THR A 462 -13.09 -3.89 -6.55
CA THR A 462 -14.36 -4.09 -5.85
C THR A 462 -14.24 -4.89 -4.55
N ASN A 463 -13.41 -5.91 -4.51
CA ASN A 463 -13.25 -6.77 -3.33
C ASN A 463 -12.31 -6.18 -2.27
N HIS A 464 -12.41 -4.86 -2.07
CA HIS A 464 -11.63 -4.08 -1.11
C HIS A 464 -12.52 -3.56 0.04
N PRO A 465 -12.01 -3.42 1.28
CA PRO A 465 -12.76 -2.73 2.34
C PRO A 465 -13.31 -1.36 1.87
N PRO A 466 -14.53 -0.97 2.24
CA PRO A 466 -15.43 -1.52 3.26
C PRO A 466 -16.33 -2.69 2.79
N TYR A 467 -16.00 -3.36 1.69
CA TYR A 467 -16.77 -4.47 1.12
C TYR A 467 -18.22 -4.08 0.84
N ALA A 468 -18.39 -2.97 0.14
CA ALA A 468 -19.69 -2.44 -0.27
C ALA A 468 -19.97 -2.82 -1.73
N LEU A 469 -21.20 -3.19 -2.02
CA LEU A 469 -21.66 -3.52 -3.37
C LEU A 469 -22.53 -2.43 -3.97
N ALA A 470 -22.54 -2.38 -5.31
CA ALA A 470 -23.53 -1.63 -6.08
C ALA A 470 -24.94 -2.14 -5.77
N THR A 471 -25.88 -1.21 -5.71
CA THR A 471 -27.31 -1.54 -5.63
C THR A 471 -28.02 -1.02 -6.87
N PRO A 472 -28.88 -1.82 -7.53
CA PRO A 472 -29.23 -3.19 -7.17
C PRO A 472 -28.22 -4.21 -7.71
N HIS A 473 -27.78 -5.15 -6.86
CA HIS A 473 -27.07 -6.34 -7.27
C HIS A 473 -27.92 -7.59 -6.91
N ALA A 474 -28.17 -8.45 -7.88
CA ALA A 474 -28.88 -9.71 -7.63
C ALA A 474 -27.96 -10.62 -6.80
N ALA A 475 -28.30 -10.77 -5.53
CA ALA A 475 -27.53 -11.66 -4.64
C ALA A 475 -27.70 -13.11 -5.07
N LEU A 476 -26.60 -13.78 -5.37
CA LEU A 476 -26.53 -15.22 -5.52
C LEU A 476 -26.47 -15.87 -4.12
N PRO A 477 -26.75 -17.19 -3.98
CA PRO A 477 -26.67 -17.86 -2.69
C PRO A 477 -25.32 -17.64 -1.99
N LEU A 478 -25.34 -17.23 -0.73
CA LEU A 478 -24.16 -17.03 0.12
C LEU A 478 -24.38 -17.64 1.50
N ASP A 479 -23.46 -18.48 1.90
CA ASP A 479 -23.42 -19.09 3.22
C ASP A 479 -22.17 -18.60 4.00
N PRO A 480 -22.30 -17.61 4.89
CA PRO A 480 -21.17 -17.10 5.66
C PRO A 480 -20.60 -18.12 6.67
N THR A 481 -21.25 -19.29 6.84
CA THR A 481 -20.77 -20.35 7.75
C THR A 481 -19.77 -21.30 7.10
N VAL A 482 -19.52 -21.18 5.79
CA VAL A 482 -18.63 -22.12 5.05
C VAL A 482 -17.19 -22.12 5.58
N LEU A 483 -16.70 -21.02 6.14
CA LEU A 483 -15.38 -20.96 6.72
C LEU A 483 -15.29 -21.57 8.12
N GLY A 484 -16.42 -21.79 8.81
CA GLY A 484 -16.46 -22.40 10.14
C GLY A 484 -15.52 -21.69 11.12
N ALA A 485 -14.62 -22.43 11.75
CA ALA A 485 -13.63 -21.91 12.71
C ALA A 485 -12.54 -21.03 12.05
N ARG A 486 -12.39 -21.08 10.73
CA ARG A 486 -11.42 -20.22 10.00
C ARG A 486 -11.92 -18.79 9.82
N ALA A 487 -13.17 -18.48 10.09
CA ALA A 487 -13.70 -17.12 10.00
C ALA A 487 -13.11 -16.23 11.11
N SER A 488 -12.31 -15.23 10.76
CA SER A 488 -11.77 -14.24 11.70
C SER A 488 -12.66 -13.01 11.85
N SER A 489 -13.59 -12.79 10.91
CA SER A 489 -14.52 -11.67 10.90
C SER A 489 -15.90 -12.04 11.46
N ALA A 490 -16.60 -11.04 11.99
CA ALA A 490 -18.00 -11.21 12.44
C ALA A 490 -18.91 -11.64 11.26
N PRO A 491 -19.98 -12.43 11.48
CA PRO A 491 -20.79 -12.99 10.39
C PRO A 491 -21.36 -11.97 9.41
N GLY A 492 -21.73 -10.77 9.87
CA GLY A 492 -22.23 -9.69 9.02
C GLY A 492 -21.15 -9.07 8.13
N GLU A 493 -19.92 -8.97 8.61
CA GLU A 493 -18.77 -8.53 7.83
C GLU A 493 -18.36 -9.59 6.83
N LEU A 494 -18.24 -10.84 7.28
CA LEU A 494 -17.92 -11.98 6.41
C LEU A 494 -18.89 -12.09 5.25
N ARG A 495 -20.20 -11.90 5.50
CA ARG A 495 -21.20 -11.89 4.43
C ARG A 495 -20.93 -10.81 3.38
N ARG A 496 -20.50 -9.61 3.78
CA ARG A 496 -20.13 -8.54 2.84
C ARG A 496 -18.90 -8.90 2.02
N ILE A 497 -17.89 -9.48 2.66
CA ILE A 497 -16.65 -9.95 2.02
C ILE A 497 -16.98 -11.01 0.96
N LEU A 498 -17.73 -12.05 1.33
CA LEU A 498 -18.15 -13.09 0.39
C LEU A 498 -18.98 -12.52 -0.77
N ALA A 499 -19.83 -11.52 -0.49
CA ALA A 499 -20.66 -10.89 -1.52
C ALA A 499 -19.83 -10.07 -2.52
N THR A 500 -18.79 -9.34 -2.06
CA THR A 500 -17.89 -8.60 -2.96
C THR A 500 -17.00 -9.52 -3.77
N TYR A 501 -16.53 -10.61 -3.18
CA TYR A 501 -15.78 -11.65 -3.88
C TYR A 501 -16.64 -12.30 -4.98
N GLN A 502 -17.84 -12.75 -4.64
CA GLN A 502 -18.81 -13.31 -5.59
C GLN A 502 -19.12 -12.33 -6.73
N TYR A 503 -19.35 -11.06 -6.39
CA TYR A 503 -19.62 -10.02 -7.39
C TYR A 503 -18.45 -9.87 -8.37
N GLN A 504 -17.22 -9.82 -7.87
CA GLN A 504 -16.02 -9.71 -8.71
C GLN A 504 -15.91 -10.91 -9.66
N ALA A 505 -16.08 -12.14 -9.15
CA ALA A 505 -16.10 -13.35 -9.97
C ALA A 505 -17.20 -13.30 -11.05
N ASP A 506 -18.41 -12.90 -10.67
CA ASP A 506 -19.54 -12.77 -11.56
C ASP A 506 -19.31 -11.71 -12.65
N GLN A 507 -18.73 -10.55 -12.32
CA GLN A 507 -18.44 -9.51 -13.29
C GLN A 507 -17.29 -9.89 -14.23
N PHE A 508 -16.28 -10.59 -13.75
CA PHE A 508 -15.24 -11.14 -14.62
C PHE A 508 -15.81 -12.19 -15.57
N GLY A 509 -16.69 -13.09 -15.07
CA GLY A 509 -17.42 -14.05 -15.93
C GLY A 509 -18.28 -13.34 -16.99
N ARG A 510 -18.99 -12.26 -16.61
CA ARG A 510 -19.76 -11.43 -17.53
C ARG A 510 -18.88 -10.81 -18.63
N PHE A 511 -17.71 -10.34 -18.27
CA PHE A 511 -16.73 -9.80 -19.23
C PHE A 511 -16.34 -10.86 -20.27
N LEU A 512 -16.05 -12.09 -19.85
CA LEU A 512 -15.71 -13.17 -20.77
C LEU A 512 -16.88 -13.49 -21.71
N GLN A 513 -18.12 -13.48 -21.23
CA GLN A 513 -19.33 -13.62 -22.06
C GLN A 513 -19.51 -12.47 -23.04
N GLN A 514 -19.22 -11.24 -22.64
CA GLN A 514 -19.25 -10.07 -23.52
C GLN A 514 -18.24 -10.18 -24.67
N LEU A 515 -17.03 -10.71 -24.41
CA LEU A 515 -16.05 -10.99 -25.46
C LEU A 515 -16.59 -12.00 -26.47
N ASP A 516 -17.26 -13.07 -26.00
CA ASP A 516 -17.87 -14.07 -26.88
C ASP A 516 -18.99 -13.46 -27.73
N ALA A 517 -19.90 -12.75 -27.08
CA ALA A 517 -21.04 -12.10 -27.74
C ALA A 517 -20.61 -11.02 -28.76
N GLY A 518 -19.51 -10.35 -28.47
CA GLY A 518 -18.90 -9.32 -29.36
C GLY A 518 -18.01 -9.90 -30.46
N GLY A 519 -17.88 -11.22 -30.59
CA GLY A 519 -17.02 -11.89 -31.58
C GLY A 519 -15.52 -11.82 -31.29
N LEU A 520 -15.14 -11.37 -30.08
CA LEU A 520 -13.75 -11.21 -29.66
C LEU A 520 -13.21 -12.43 -28.89
N GLY A 521 -14.07 -13.39 -28.47
CA GLY A 521 -13.65 -14.53 -27.66
C GLY A 521 -12.54 -15.38 -28.29
N GLN A 522 -12.58 -15.56 -29.61
CA GLN A 522 -11.55 -16.28 -30.38
C GLN A 522 -10.42 -15.38 -30.91
N ARG A 523 -10.42 -14.12 -30.50
CA ARG A 523 -9.44 -13.11 -30.93
C ARG A 523 -8.74 -12.44 -29.75
N THR A 524 -8.99 -12.91 -28.53
CA THR A 524 -8.45 -12.35 -27.29
C THR A 524 -7.87 -13.44 -26.42
N VAL A 525 -6.62 -13.33 -26.03
CA VAL A 525 -6.03 -14.07 -24.91
C VAL A 525 -6.36 -13.32 -23.64
N VAL A 526 -6.95 -13.99 -22.64
CA VAL A 526 -7.25 -13.40 -21.34
C VAL A 526 -6.53 -14.20 -20.25
N ALA A 527 -5.60 -13.55 -19.55
CA ALA A 527 -5.03 -14.02 -18.30
C ALA A 527 -5.63 -13.24 -17.14
N ALA A 528 -5.94 -13.93 -16.04
CA ALA A 528 -6.39 -13.31 -14.82
C ALA A 528 -5.75 -13.98 -13.60
N ALA A 529 -5.34 -13.18 -12.63
CA ALA A 529 -4.81 -13.68 -11.36
C ALA A 529 -5.33 -12.82 -10.20
N GLY A 530 -5.52 -13.43 -9.02
CA GLY A 530 -5.70 -12.67 -7.79
C GLY A 530 -4.37 -12.05 -7.36
N ASP A 531 -4.40 -10.84 -6.79
CA ASP A 531 -3.17 -10.18 -6.31
C ASP A 531 -2.68 -10.77 -4.97
N HIS A 532 -3.59 -11.12 -4.09
CA HIS A 532 -3.37 -11.82 -2.82
C HIS A 532 -4.69 -12.40 -2.31
N ASN A 533 -4.64 -13.13 -1.20
CA ASN A 533 -5.84 -13.63 -0.51
C ASN A 533 -6.51 -12.55 0.36
N LEU A 534 -7.56 -12.93 1.10
CA LEU A 534 -8.30 -12.04 2.01
C LEU A 534 -7.58 -11.74 3.34
N ARG A 535 -6.35 -12.19 3.52
CA ARG A 535 -5.51 -11.91 4.70
C ARG A 535 -6.23 -12.17 6.04
N ASP A 536 -6.32 -11.14 6.88
CA ASP A 536 -6.79 -11.20 8.28
C ASP A 536 -8.26 -11.63 8.46
N HIS A 537 -9.02 -11.79 7.37
CA HIS A 537 -10.42 -12.23 7.42
C HIS A 537 -10.57 -13.75 7.52
N ILE A 538 -9.49 -14.48 7.22
CA ILE A 538 -9.42 -15.94 7.31
C ILE A 538 -8.26 -16.31 8.24
N HIS A 539 -8.52 -17.21 9.17
CA HIS A 539 -7.49 -17.76 10.05
C HIS A 539 -6.78 -18.92 9.36
N TYR A 540 -5.45 -18.93 9.43
CA TYR A 540 -4.58 -19.99 8.92
C TYR A 540 -3.67 -20.50 10.03
N ASP A 541 -3.47 -21.81 10.10
CA ASP A 541 -2.53 -22.46 11.01
C ASP A 541 -1.13 -22.42 10.40
N LEU A 542 -0.40 -21.35 10.72
CA LEU A 542 0.95 -21.13 10.20
C LEU A 542 2.01 -21.87 11.02
N PRO A 543 3.05 -22.46 10.38
CA PRO A 543 3.39 -22.34 8.95
C PRO A 543 2.75 -23.40 8.03
N LEU A 544 1.93 -24.33 8.53
CA LEU A 544 1.42 -25.47 7.75
C LEU A 544 0.54 -25.02 6.57
N GLU A 545 -0.34 -24.05 6.80
CA GLU A 545 -1.25 -23.50 5.79
C GLU A 545 -0.66 -22.30 5.03
N GLN A 546 0.67 -22.07 5.08
CA GLN A 546 1.29 -20.98 4.34
C GLN A 546 1.06 -21.07 2.82
N PRO A 547 1.06 -22.25 2.19
CA PRO A 547 0.71 -22.38 0.77
C PRO A 547 -0.70 -21.85 0.45
N ASP A 548 -1.69 -22.07 1.33
CA ASP A 548 -3.06 -21.58 1.14
C ASP A 548 -3.14 -20.04 1.29
N VAL A 549 -2.29 -19.45 2.13
CA VAL A 549 -2.16 -17.97 2.25
C VAL A 549 -1.66 -17.35 0.95
N ASP A 550 -0.70 -18.00 0.30
CA ASP A 550 -0.05 -17.47 -0.90
C ASP A 550 -0.78 -17.90 -2.20
N ARG A 551 -1.70 -18.87 -2.11
CA ARG A 551 -2.44 -19.38 -3.25
C ARG A 551 -3.58 -18.44 -3.66
N VAL A 552 -3.58 -18.04 -4.93
CA VAL A 552 -4.58 -17.16 -5.52
C VAL A 552 -5.22 -17.78 -6.76
N PHE A 553 -6.27 -17.17 -7.25
CA PHE A 553 -6.85 -17.53 -8.53
C PHE A 553 -5.85 -17.33 -9.66
N GLY A 554 -5.70 -18.32 -10.53
CA GLY A 554 -4.91 -18.25 -11.75
C GLY A 554 -5.69 -18.83 -12.92
N TYR A 555 -5.93 -18.04 -13.97
CA TYR A 555 -6.74 -18.42 -15.12
C TYR A 555 -6.15 -17.91 -16.42
N LEU A 556 -6.20 -18.74 -17.45
CA LEU A 556 -5.76 -18.40 -18.81
C LEU A 556 -6.78 -18.91 -19.83
N ARG A 557 -7.38 -17.99 -20.59
CA ARG A 557 -8.23 -18.30 -21.74
C ARG A 557 -7.47 -17.99 -23.03
N VAL A 558 -7.41 -18.99 -23.91
CA VAL A 558 -6.65 -18.94 -25.16
C VAL A 558 -7.58 -19.24 -26.33
N PRO A 559 -7.56 -18.46 -27.43
CA PRO A 559 -8.24 -18.80 -28.67
C PRO A 559 -7.88 -20.21 -29.15
N ASP A 560 -8.84 -20.93 -29.72
CA ASP A 560 -8.65 -22.33 -30.10
C ASP A 560 -7.46 -22.53 -31.05
N ALA A 561 -7.23 -21.59 -31.96
CA ALA A 561 -6.10 -21.62 -32.88
C ALA A 561 -4.71 -21.49 -32.22
N LEU A 562 -4.66 -21.06 -30.95
CA LEU A 562 -3.42 -20.87 -30.17
C LEU A 562 -3.29 -21.89 -29.03
N ARG A 563 -4.26 -22.79 -28.87
CA ARG A 563 -4.20 -23.83 -27.83
C ARG A 563 -3.07 -24.82 -28.10
N PRO A 564 -2.35 -25.25 -27.06
CA PRO A 564 -1.32 -26.27 -27.22
C PRO A 564 -1.94 -27.60 -27.60
N ALA A 565 -1.20 -28.40 -28.38
CA ALA A 565 -1.65 -29.73 -28.80
C ALA A 565 -1.86 -30.70 -27.61
N ARG A 566 -1.14 -30.49 -26.53
CA ARG A 566 -1.33 -31.22 -25.25
C ARG A 566 -1.75 -30.22 -24.18
N PRO A 567 -2.79 -30.56 -23.37
CA PRO A 567 -3.18 -29.71 -22.25
C PRO A 567 -2.00 -29.49 -21.29
N PRO A 568 -1.86 -28.27 -20.71
CA PRO A 568 -0.85 -28.03 -19.68
C PRO A 568 -1.19 -28.80 -18.38
N ASP A 569 -0.18 -29.04 -17.54
CA ASP A 569 -0.39 -29.57 -16.19
C ASP A 569 -0.98 -28.48 -15.30
N LEU A 570 -2.29 -28.54 -15.06
CA LEU A 570 -3.02 -27.57 -14.23
C LEU A 570 -2.76 -27.74 -12.73
N GLN A 571 -2.07 -28.81 -12.32
CA GLN A 571 -1.68 -29.06 -10.93
C GLN A 571 -0.19 -28.75 -10.70
N ALA A 572 0.57 -28.42 -11.74
CA ALA A 572 1.91 -27.91 -11.57
C ALA A 572 1.87 -26.60 -10.78
N ILE A 573 2.91 -26.34 -9.99
CA ILE A 573 3.07 -25.05 -9.33
C ILE A 573 3.29 -23.98 -10.40
N ALA A 574 2.57 -22.89 -10.27
CA ALA A 574 2.56 -21.74 -11.15
C ALA A 574 2.49 -20.46 -10.34
N GLY A 575 2.83 -19.32 -10.92
CA GLY A 575 2.73 -18.05 -10.23
C GLY A 575 2.72 -16.85 -11.16
N HIS A 576 2.71 -15.66 -10.59
CA HIS A 576 2.67 -14.40 -11.33
C HIS A 576 3.85 -14.24 -12.30
N GLY A 577 5.03 -14.73 -11.94
CA GLY A 577 6.23 -14.70 -12.80
C GLY A 577 6.06 -15.41 -14.14
N ASP A 578 5.10 -16.37 -14.22
CA ASP A 578 4.84 -17.18 -15.42
C ASP A 578 3.92 -16.47 -16.44
N LEU A 579 3.18 -15.44 -16.01
CA LEU A 579 2.15 -14.82 -16.85
C LEU A 579 2.74 -14.10 -18.07
N ILE A 580 3.77 -13.28 -17.88
CA ILE A 580 4.39 -12.53 -18.98
C ILE A 580 5.11 -13.45 -19.97
N PRO A 581 5.92 -14.45 -19.55
CA PRO A 581 6.46 -15.47 -20.46
C PRO A 581 5.38 -16.14 -21.32
N THR A 582 4.29 -16.57 -20.70
CA THR A 582 3.16 -17.23 -21.39
C THR A 582 2.48 -16.29 -22.39
N LEU A 583 2.17 -15.06 -22.00
CA LEU A 583 1.51 -14.09 -22.87
C LEU A 583 2.42 -13.64 -24.01
N ALA A 584 3.74 -13.50 -23.77
CA ALA A 584 4.71 -13.19 -24.80
C ALA A 584 4.82 -14.32 -25.84
N ALA A 585 4.85 -15.59 -25.38
CA ALA A 585 4.85 -16.75 -26.28
C ALA A 585 3.60 -16.80 -27.17
N LEU A 586 2.43 -16.46 -26.62
CA LEU A 586 1.16 -16.46 -27.34
C LEU A 586 1.00 -15.28 -28.31
N ALA A 587 1.51 -14.08 -27.97
CA ALA A 587 1.11 -12.85 -28.64
C ALA A 587 2.28 -12.00 -29.20
N ALA A 588 3.49 -12.15 -28.67
CA ALA A 588 4.65 -11.36 -29.05
C ALA A 588 5.84 -12.23 -29.55
N PRO A 589 5.63 -13.18 -30.49
CA PRO A 589 6.70 -14.07 -30.93
C PRO A 589 7.86 -13.28 -31.51
N GLY A 590 9.10 -13.74 -31.23
CA GLY A 590 10.33 -13.08 -31.62
C GLY A 590 10.74 -11.88 -30.78
N GLN A 591 9.91 -11.44 -29.83
CA GLN A 591 10.24 -10.33 -28.94
C GLN A 591 10.94 -10.81 -27.66
N ARG A 592 11.88 -9.98 -27.18
CA ARG A 592 12.61 -10.19 -25.94
C ARG A 592 11.72 -9.81 -24.75
N TYR A 593 11.66 -10.66 -23.73
CA TYR A 593 10.94 -10.43 -22.48
C TYR A 593 11.77 -10.85 -21.27
N PHE A 594 11.43 -10.34 -20.08
CA PHE A 594 12.08 -10.76 -18.85
C PHE A 594 11.62 -12.17 -18.45
N ALA A 595 12.58 -13.09 -18.29
CA ALA A 595 12.35 -14.50 -18.02
C ALA A 595 12.19 -14.75 -16.50
N GLY A 596 11.20 -14.10 -15.88
CA GLY A 596 10.91 -14.25 -14.44
C GLY A 596 10.18 -15.55 -14.06
N GLY A 597 9.81 -16.37 -15.07
CA GLY A 597 9.11 -17.64 -14.92
C GLY A 597 9.08 -18.41 -16.23
N ARG A 598 8.22 -19.43 -16.32
CA ARG A 598 8.06 -20.30 -17.50
C ARG A 598 6.81 -19.97 -18.32
N ASP A 599 6.73 -20.51 -19.51
CA ASP A 599 5.46 -20.57 -20.25
C ASP A 599 4.55 -21.64 -19.61
N LEU A 600 3.39 -21.23 -19.10
CA LEU A 600 2.40 -22.12 -18.46
C LEU A 600 1.81 -23.18 -19.42
N LEU A 601 1.88 -22.93 -20.71
CA LEU A 601 1.39 -23.87 -21.73
C LEU A 601 2.46 -24.88 -22.15
N ALA A 602 3.71 -24.66 -21.76
CA ALA A 602 4.80 -25.61 -21.98
C ALA A 602 4.75 -26.74 -20.91
N PRO A 603 5.31 -27.90 -21.20
CA PRO A 603 5.47 -28.97 -20.20
C PRO A 603 6.24 -28.49 -18.96
N ALA A 604 5.83 -28.96 -17.80
CA ALA A 604 6.49 -28.73 -16.52
C ALA A 604 7.04 -30.06 -15.96
N PRO A 605 8.17 -30.58 -16.49
CA PRO A 605 8.67 -31.91 -16.13
C PRO A 605 9.00 -32.05 -14.65
N ASP A 606 9.44 -30.95 -14.02
CA ASP A 606 9.79 -30.91 -12.59
C ASP A 606 8.63 -30.43 -11.70
N GLY A 607 7.40 -30.47 -12.21
CA GLY A 607 6.21 -30.07 -11.46
C GLY A 607 6.02 -28.56 -11.29
N GLY A 608 6.91 -27.75 -11.87
CA GLY A 608 6.87 -26.29 -11.80
C GLY A 608 7.43 -25.73 -10.50
N GLU A 609 7.64 -24.42 -10.52
CA GLU A 609 8.10 -23.64 -9.36
C GLU A 609 7.40 -22.28 -9.32
N ALA A 610 7.30 -21.66 -8.16
CA ALA A 610 6.82 -20.31 -8.01
C ALA A 610 7.52 -19.58 -6.86
N PHE A 611 7.79 -18.31 -7.07
CA PHE A 611 8.36 -17.42 -6.07
C PHE A 611 7.23 -16.63 -5.38
N ALA A 612 7.23 -16.63 -4.05
CA ALA A 612 6.27 -15.90 -3.24
C ALA A 612 6.96 -14.87 -2.32
N THR A 613 6.13 -14.06 -1.70
CA THR A 613 6.54 -13.05 -0.72
C THR A 613 7.52 -13.59 0.32
N VAL A 614 8.42 -12.70 0.83
CA VAL A 614 9.40 -13.04 1.87
C VAL A 614 10.38 -14.12 1.44
N GLN A 615 10.70 -14.14 0.13
CA GLN A 615 11.73 -15.03 -0.43
C GLN A 615 11.40 -16.54 -0.26
N ARG A 616 10.12 -16.88 -0.27
CA ARG A 616 9.69 -18.28 -0.33
C ARG A 616 9.73 -18.77 -1.78
N LEU A 617 10.29 -19.95 -1.98
CA LEU A 617 10.27 -20.68 -3.24
C LEU A 617 9.41 -21.93 -3.04
N TYR A 618 8.38 -22.09 -3.86
CA TYR A 618 7.54 -23.28 -3.89
C TYR A 618 8.04 -24.20 -5.00
N LEU A 619 8.30 -25.44 -4.62
CA LEU A 619 8.70 -26.53 -5.52
C LEU A 619 7.74 -27.69 -5.30
N ARG A 620 7.42 -28.43 -6.35
CA ARG A 620 6.69 -29.68 -6.25
C ARG A 620 7.69 -30.82 -6.03
N GLU A 621 7.51 -31.59 -4.95
CA GLU A 621 8.26 -32.83 -4.69
C GLU A 621 7.79 -33.96 -5.62
#